data_86140584254032b295e131e77ff2cda8
#
_entry.id   86140584254032b295e131e77ff2cda8
#
_cell.length_a   1.000
_cell.length_b   1.000
_cell.length_c   1.000
_cell.angle_alpha   90.00
_cell.angle_beta   90.00
_cell.angle_gamma   90.00
#
_symmetry.space_group_name_H-M   'P 1'
#
loop_
_entity.id
_entity.type
_entity.pdbx_description
1 polymer ?
#
loop_
_entity_poly.entity_id
_entity_poly.type
_entity_poly.pdbx_seq_one_letter_code
_entity_poly.pdbx_strand_id
1 'polypeptide(L)'
;VAGVTATRNPINLARLVMTETPHVLLAGKGANQFAEQQKVPLVAPDYFLSKARFPETEPHFGTVGCAVLDSDGNLAAGTSTGGTSKKLPGRVGDSPIVGAGTYAANDTCAVSGTGVGEEYIRNSVAYDVAARMRYADESIEDAVTTIMRETLQAGVGGIIALSNDGKIVMQHNT
;
A
#
# COMPACT_ATOMS: atom_id res chain seq x y z
N VAL A 1 -9.06 2.66 -0.11
CA VAL A 1 -10.02 2.73 1.01
C VAL A 1 -9.31 2.56 2.33
N ALA A 2 -9.79 3.20 3.39
CA ALA A 2 -9.21 3.14 4.73
C ALA A 2 -10.28 2.89 5.80
N GLY A 3 -9.93 2.16 6.88
CA GLY A 3 -10.81 1.93 8.01
C GLY A 3 -12.13 1.21 7.66
N VAL A 4 -12.13 0.35 6.65
CA VAL A 4 -13.25 -0.52 6.32
C VAL A 4 -13.25 -1.73 7.24
N THR A 5 -14.42 -2.09 7.77
CA THR A 5 -14.54 -3.12 8.81
C THR A 5 -15.41 -4.31 8.39
N ALA A 6 -16.18 -4.16 7.32
CA ALA A 6 -17.17 -5.16 6.91
C ALA A 6 -16.91 -5.73 5.51
N THR A 7 -15.98 -5.20 4.73
CA THR A 7 -15.74 -5.63 3.36
C THR A 7 -14.78 -6.81 3.33
N ARG A 8 -15.21 -7.94 2.75
CA ARG A 8 -14.40 -9.16 2.69
C ARG A 8 -13.05 -8.95 1.97
N ASN A 9 -13.08 -8.25 0.83
CA ASN A 9 -11.92 -7.97 -0.01
C ASN A 9 -11.78 -6.45 -0.21
N PRO A 10 -11.13 -5.71 0.70
CA PRO A 10 -11.01 -4.25 0.61
C PRO A 10 -10.35 -3.74 -0.67
N ILE A 11 -9.47 -4.52 -1.30
CA ILE A 11 -8.83 -4.16 -2.57
C ILE A 11 -9.84 -4.04 -3.72
N ASN A 12 -10.89 -4.88 -3.73
CA ASN A 12 -11.96 -4.78 -4.73
C ASN A 12 -12.77 -3.50 -4.53
N LEU A 13 -13.02 -3.12 -3.29
CA LEU A 13 -13.68 -1.84 -2.98
C LEU A 13 -12.80 -0.65 -3.39
N ALA A 14 -11.49 -0.71 -3.18
CA ALA A 14 -10.56 0.33 -3.63
C ALA A 14 -10.60 0.49 -5.17
N ARG A 15 -10.66 -0.61 -5.91
CA ARG A 15 -10.83 -0.58 -7.35
C ARG A 15 -12.15 0.08 -7.77
N LEU A 16 -13.26 -0.23 -7.10
CA LEU A 16 -14.55 0.40 -7.39
C LEU A 16 -14.53 1.91 -7.10
N VAL A 17 -13.86 2.36 -6.05
CA VAL A 17 -13.66 3.81 -5.82
C VAL A 17 -12.97 4.45 -7.03
N MET A 18 -11.93 3.81 -7.56
CA MET A 18 -11.15 4.30 -8.69
C MET A 18 -11.97 4.30 -10.00
N THR A 19 -12.80 3.27 -10.24
CA THR A 19 -13.49 3.11 -11.55
C THR A 19 -14.89 3.70 -11.59
N GLU A 20 -15.59 3.76 -10.45
CA GLU A 20 -17.01 4.14 -10.38
C GLU A 20 -17.24 5.50 -9.72
N THR A 21 -16.19 6.20 -9.29
CA THR A 21 -16.32 7.51 -8.64
C THR A 21 -15.22 8.47 -9.10
N PRO A 22 -15.43 9.79 -8.95
CA PRO A 22 -14.36 10.77 -9.14
C PRO A 22 -13.40 10.87 -7.95
N HIS A 23 -13.59 10.06 -6.91
CA HIS A 23 -12.82 10.13 -5.68
C HIS A 23 -11.59 9.22 -5.73
N VAL A 24 -10.54 9.61 -5.00
CA VAL A 24 -9.32 8.82 -4.87
C VAL A 24 -9.36 7.93 -3.62
N LEU A 25 -9.98 8.40 -2.55
CA LEU A 25 -9.97 7.70 -1.26
C LEU A 25 -11.29 7.88 -0.52
N LEU A 26 -11.89 6.77 -0.10
CA LEU A 26 -13.01 6.74 0.84
C LEU A 26 -12.57 6.09 2.15
N ALA A 27 -13.12 6.54 3.29
CA ALA A 27 -12.72 6.04 4.60
C ALA A 27 -13.90 5.77 5.54
N GLY A 28 -13.70 4.86 6.50
CA GLY A 28 -14.59 4.59 7.61
C GLY A 28 -16.03 4.26 7.20
N LYS A 29 -17.00 4.90 7.84
CA LYS A 29 -18.44 4.66 7.59
C LYS A 29 -18.83 4.93 6.13
N GLY A 30 -18.29 5.98 5.52
CA GLY A 30 -18.57 6.31 4.11
C GLY A 30 -18.09 5.22 3.16
N ALA A 31 -16.91 4.65 3.38
CA ALA A 31 -16.41 3.53 2.60
C ALA A 31 -17.25 2.26 2.79
N ASN A 32 -17.73 1.96 4.00
CA ASN A 32 -18.62 0.84 4.25
C ASN A 32 -19.99 1.04 3.55
N GLN A 33 -20.58 2.23 3.60
CA GLN A 33 -21.82 2.55 2.87
C GLN A 33 -21.66 2.40 1.37
N PHE A 34 -20.54 2.85 0.81
CA PHE A 34 -20.23 2.65 -0.60
C PHE A 34 -20.11 1.16 -0.94
N ALA A 35 -19.50 0.35 -0.08
CA ALA A 35 -19.43 -1.10 -0.27
C ALA A 35 -20.81 -1.75 -0.34
N GLU A 36 -21.75 -1.33 0.52
CA GLU A 36 -23.16 -1.79 0.50
C GLU A 36 -23.86 -1.38 -0.80
N GLN A 37 -23.72 -0.13 -1.22
CA GLN A 37 -24.30 0.39 -2.47
C GLN A 37 -23.79 -0.38 -3.70
N GLN A 38 -22.49 -0.71 -3.72
CA GLN A 38 -21.85 -1.47 -4.79
C GLN A 38 -22.05 -3.00 -4.67
N LYS A 39 -22.81 -3.45 -3.65
CA LYS A 39 -23.08 -4.87 -3.39
C LYS A 39 -21.80 -5.71 -3.25
N VAL A 40 -20.73 -5.12 -2.70
CA VAL A 40 -19.49 -5.85 -2.41
C VAL A 40 -19.77 -6.87 -1.30
N PRO A 41 -19.23 -8.10 -1.37
CA PRO A 41 -19.41 -9.10 -0.33
C PRO A 41 -18.98 -8.59 1.04
N LEU A 42 -19.92 -8.56 1.98
CA LEU A 42 -19.69 -8.16 3.36
C LEU A 42 -19.44 -9.38 4.25
N VAL A 43 -18.79 -9.15 5.38
CA VAL A 43 -18.47 -10.17 6.39
C VAL A 43 -18.83 -9.67 7.78
N ALA A 44 -19.02 -10.61 8.70
CA ALA A 44 -19.23 -10.29 10.10
C ALA A 44 -17.98 -9.64 10.73
N PRO A 45 -18.13 -8.82 11.77
CA PRO A 45 -17.01 -8.10 12.40
C PRO A 45 -15.87 -8.99 12.91
N ASP A 46 -16.17 -10.23 13.26
CA ASP A 46 -15.22 -11.23 13.73
C ASP A 46 -14.45 -11.95 12.61
N TYR A 47 -14.82 -11.76 11.35
CA TYR A 47 -14.16 -12.40 10.21
C TYR A 47 -12.65 -12.14 10.15
N PHE A 48 -12.23 -10.93 10.52
CA PHE A 48 -10.82 -10.52 10.52
C PHE A 48 -10.12 -10.78 11.87
N LEU A 49 -10.85 -11.25 12.88
CA LEU A 49 -10.26 -11.62 14.16
C LEU A 49 -9.62 -13.00 14.01
N SER A 50 -8.35 -13.04 13.66
CA SER A 50 -7.59 -14.28 13.77
C SER A 50 -7.49 -14.64 15.24
N LYS A 51 -7.86 -15.86 15.62
CA LYS A 51 -7.46 -16.42 16.93
C LYS A 51 -5.94 -16.34 16.94
N ALA A 52 -5.39 -15.47 17.78
CA ALA A 52 -3.99 -15.10 17.79
C ALA A 52 -3.10 -16.36 17.78
N ARG A 53 -2.42 -16.60 16.68
CA ARG A 53 -1.40 -17.65 16.55
C ARG A 53 -0.01 -17.13 16.93
N PHE A 54 0.08 -15.86 17.36
CA PHE A 54 1.34 -15.18 17.63
C PHE A 54 1.38 -14.69 19.06
N PRO A 55 2.55 -14.79 19.74
CA PRO A 55 2.72 -14.20 21.06
C PRO A 55 2.41 -12.70 21.04
N GLU A 56 1.71 -12.20 22.06
CA GLU A 56 1.30 -10.78 22.17
C GLU A 56 2.48 -9.80 22.27
N THR A 57 3.70 -10.29 22.33
CA THR A 57 4.92 -9.53 22.65
C THR A 57 5.62 -8.94 21.43
N GLU A 58 5.32 -9.39 20.20
CA GLU A 58 6.00 -8.89 19.01
C GLU A 58 5.06 -8.09 18.09
N PRO A 59 5.53 -6.97 17.51
CA PRO A 59 4.78 -6.25 16.50
C PRO A 59 4.71 -7.11 15.22
N HIS A 60 3.52 -7.54 14.85
CA HIS A 60 3.30 -8.26 13.60
C HIS A 60 2.91 -7.27 12.51
N PHE A 61 3.73 -7.20 11.49
CA PHE A 61 3.44 -6.51 10.23
C PHE A 61 2.91 -7.55 9.24
N GLY A 62 1.71 -7.33 8.73
CA GLY A 62 1.07 -8.19 7.74
C GLY A 62 0.52 -7.36 6.61
N THR A 63 1.37 -6.94 5.69
CA THR A 63 0.98 -6.24 4.48
C THR A 63 1.28 -7.11 3.27
N VAL A 64 0.33 -7.21 2.35
CA VAL A 64 0.54 -7.83 1.04
C VAL A 64 0.52 -6.74 -0.02
N GLY A 65 1.39 -6.87 -1.01
CA GLY A 65 1.52 -5.93 -2.12
C GLY A 65 1.71 -6.62 -3.45
N CYS A 66 1.32 -5.93 -4.52
CA CYS A 66 1.50 -6.37 -5.88
C CYS A 66 1.86 -5.17 -6.75
N ALA A 67 2.85 -5.33 -7.64
CA ALA A 67 3.17 -4.43 -8.72
C ALA A 67 3.08 -5.22 -10.03
N VAL A 68 2.41 -4.69 -11.04
CA VAL A 68 2.11 -5.37 -12.30
C VAL A 68 2.40 -4.47 -13.47
N LEU A 69 2.98 -5.04 -14.51
CA LEU A 69 3.13 -4.47 -15.84
C LEU A 69 2.37 -5.38 -16.83
N ASP A 70 1.43 -4.84 -17.58
CA ASP A 70 0.69 -5.59 -18.59
C ASP A 70 1.39 -5.58 -19.96
N SER A 71 0.84 -6.32 -20.91
CA SER A 71 1.38 -6.41 -22.29
C SER A 71 1.28 -5.09 -23.06
N ASP A 72 0.44 -4.17 -22.63
CA ASP A 72 0.22 -2.87 -23.27
C ASP A 72 1.10 -1.77 -22.63
N GLY A 73 1.95 -2.14 -21.66
CA GLY A 73 2.84 -1.22 -20.96
C GLY A 73 2.19 -0.45 -19.80
N ASN A 74 1.01 -0.87 -19.35
CA ASN A 74 0.36 -0.24 -18.20
C ASN A 74 0.87 -0.82 -16.89
N LEU A 75 1.20 0.07 -15.97
CA LEU A 75 1.60 -0.27 -14.62
C LEU A 75 0.45 -0.11 -13.62
N ALA A 76 0.34 -1.05 -12.72
CA ALA A 76 -0.60 -0.98 -11.61
C ALA A 76 0.06 -1.45 -10.30
N ALA A 77 -0.35 -0.85 -9.18
CA ALA A 77 0.05 -1.28 -7.84
C ALA A 77 -1.18 -1.46 -6.94
N GLY A 78 -1.09 -2.41 -6.03
CA GLY A 78 -2.10 -2.62 -5.01
C GLY A 78 -1.47 -3.05 -3.70
N THR A 79 -1.94 -2.49 -2.59
CA THR A 79 -1.44 -2.79 -1.25
C THR A 79 -2.62 -3.01 -0.31
N SER A 80 -2.56 -4.04 0.52
CA SER A 80 -3.62 -4.38 1.48
C SER A 80 -3.05 -4.81 2.82
N THR A 81 -3.63 -4.32 3.90
CA THR A 81 -3.15 -4.56 5.27
C THR A 81 -4.29 -4.47 6.29
N GLY A 82 -4.11 -5.13 7.42
CA GLY A 82 -4.89 -4.88 8.63
C GLY A 82 -4.34 -3.71 9.48
N GLY A 83 -3.21 -3.14 9.10
CA GLY A 83 -2.47 -2.14 9.88
C GLY A 83 -1.63 -2.76 11.01
N THR A 84 -1.05 -1.92 11.85
CA THR A 84 -0.24 -2.36 12.99
C THR A 84 -1.11 -2.87 14.15
N SER A 85 -0.56 -3.78 14.95
CA SER A 85 -1.17 -4.21 16.20
C SER A 85 -1.24 -3.06 17.21
N LYS A 86 -2.26 -3.07 18.07
CA LYS A 86 -2.47 -2.07 19.15
C LYS A 86 -2.57 -0.61 18.66
N LYS A 87 -2.91 -0.40 17.37
CA LYS A 87 -3.15 0.96 16.84
C LYS A 87 -4.33 1.64 17.52
N LEU A 88 -4.28 2.95 17.62
CA LEU A 88 -5.40 3.75 18.11
C LEU A 88 -6.60 3.67 17.13
N PRO A 89 -7.85 3.75 17.62
CA PRO A 89 -9.01 3.91 16.76
C PRO A 89 -8.84 5.11 15.82
N GLY A 90 -9.13 4.92 14.54
CA GLY A 90 -8.96 5.97 13.52
C GLY A 90 -7.58 6.08 12.90
N ARG A 91 -6.57 5.32 13.39
CA ARG A 91 -5.24 5.31 12.76
C ARG A 91 -5.34 4.76 11.33
N VAL A 92 -4.78 5.48 10.40
CA VAL A 92 -4.58 5.06 9.02
C VAL A 92 -3.06 4.96 8.77
N GLY A 93 -2.60 3.84 8.22
CA GLY A 93 -1.22 3.66 7.78
C GLY A 93 -1.03 4.10 6.32
N ASP A 94 0.12 3.74 5.77
CA ASP A 94 0.56 4.09 4.43
C ASP A 94 -0.18 3.36 3.31
N SER A 95 -0.57 2.11 3.54
CA SER A 95 -1.11 1.21 2.49
C SER A 95 -2.27 1.79 1.67
N PRO A 96 -3.25 2.54 2.24
CA PRO A 96 -4.32 3.12 1.45
C PRO A 96 -3.99 4.50 0.86
N ILE A 97 -2.81 5.06 1.16
CA ILE A 97 -2.42 6.41 0.76
C ILE A 97 -1.58 6.33 -0.50
N VAL A 98 -2.12 6.86 -1.61
CA VAL A 98 -1.40 6.96 -2.88
C VAL A 98 -0.18 7.86 -2.71
N GLY A 99 0.98 7.35 -3.10
CA GLY A 99 2.26 8.02 -2.92
C GLY A 99 3.00 7.64 -1.64
N ALA A 100 2.31 7.09 -0.63
CA ALA A 100 2.97 6.59 0.58
C ALA A 100 3.29 5.10 0.51
N GLY A 101 2.30 4.22 0.68
CA GLY A 101 2.48 2.78 0.66
C GLY A 101 2.16 2.12 -0.68
N THR A 102 1.61 2.87 -1.63
CA THR A 102 1.26 2.37 -2.97
C THR A 102 1.34 3.50 -4.00
N TYR A 103 1.89 3.22 -5.17
CA TYR A 103 1.94 4.17 -6.29
C TYR A 103 2.14 3.42 -7.61
N ALA A 104 1.56 3.94 -8.70
CA ALA A 104 1.88 3.49 -10.05
C ALA A 104 1.74 4.63 -11.05
N ALA A 105 2.66 4.70 -12.00
CA ALA A 105 2.63 5.59 -13.15
C ALA A 105 3.36 4.94 -14.33
N ASN A 106 2.71 4.92 -15.50
CA ASN A 106 3.20 4.22 -16.69
C ASN A 106 4.56 4.75 -17.20
N ASP A 107 4.88 5.99 -16.90
CA ASP A 107 6.15 6.63 -17.29
C ASP A 107 7.33 6.30 -16.36
N THR A 108 7.08 5.64 -15.23
CA THR A 108 8.12 5.33 -14.25
C THR A 108 8.01 3.91 -13.69
N CYS A 109 7.23 3.71 -12.63
CA CYS A 109 7.17 2.43 -11.91
C CYS A 109 5.85 2.20 -11.19
N ALA A 110 5.66 0.95 -10.76
CA ALA A 110 4.66 0.54 -9.76
C ALA A 110 5.36 0.14 -8.47
N VAL A 111 4.86 0.61 -7.33
CA VAL A 111 5.49 0.45 -6.01
C VAL A 111 4.46 0.00 -4.97
N SER A 112 4.82 -0.96 -4.14
CA SER A 112 4.10 -1.29 -2.90
C SER A 112 5.08 -1.41 -1.74
N GLY A 113 4.75 -0.75 -0.63
CA GLY A 113 5.57 -0.71 0.58
C GLY A 113 4.93 -1.43 1.76
N THR A 114 5.77 -1.82 2.71
CA THR A 114 5.37 -2.40 4.00
C THR A 114 6.33 -1.97 5.10
N GLY A 115 5.81 -1.70 6.30
CA GLY A 115 6.67 -1.35 7.44
C GLY A 115 6.01 -0.39 8.42
N VAL A 116 6.81 0.54 8.97
CA VAL A 116 6.31 1.62 9.81
C VAL A 116 5.60 2.65 8.95
N GLY A 117 4.27 2.55 8.86
CA GLY A 117 3.46 3.36 7.95
C GLY A 117 3.63 4.86 8.09
N GLU A 118 3.91 5.33 9.31
CA GLU A 118 4.17 6.74 9.61
C GLU A 118 5.40 7.27 8.86
N GLU A 119 6.46 6.47 8.74
CA GLU A 119 7.67 6.84 7.99
C GLU A 119 7.41 6.87 6.49
N TYR A 120 6.64 5.91 5.98
CA TYR A 120 6.22 5.90 4.58
C TYR A 120 5.35 7.10 4.22
N ILE A 121 4.46 7.52 5.12
CA ILE A 121 3.60 8.71 4.92
C ILE A 121 4.43 9.99 4.95
N ARG A 122 5.27 10.19 5.98
CA ARG A 122 6.07 11.42 6.12
C ARG A 122 6.98 11.67 4.94
N ASN A 123 7.52 10.60 4.37
CA ASN A 123 8.49 10.67 3.28
C ASN A 123 7.87 10.44 1.90
N SER A 124 6.55 10.18 1.81
CA SER A 124 5.87 9.88 0.53
C SER A 124 6.60 8.78 -0.27
N VAL A 125 7.01 7.70 0.41
CA VAL A 125 8.03 6.74 -0.05
C VAL A 125 7.73 6.15 -1.42
N ALA A 126 6.49 5.69 -1.67
CA ALA A 126 6.15 5.09 -2.96
C ALA A 126 6.23 6.10 -4.12
N TYR A 127 5.89 7.36 -3.88
CA TYR A 127 6.04 8.42 -4.88
C TYR A 127 7.49 8.87 -5.03
N ASP A 128 8.30 8.89 -3.95
CA ASP A 128 9.71 9.28 -4.03
C ASP A 128 10.50 8.35 -4.96
N VAL A 129 10.19 7.04 -5.00
CA VAL A 129 10.79 6.12 -6.00
C VAL A 129 10.50 6.63 -7.42
N ALA A 130 9.25 6.91 -7.75
CA ALA A 130 8.87 7.41 -9.07
C ALA A 130 9.43 8.81 -9.37
N ALA A 131 9.50 9.68 -8.35
CA ALA A 131 10.04 11.02 -8.48
C ALA A 131 11.55 11.02 -8.79
N ARG A 132 12.33 10.14 -8.15
CA ARG A 132 13.75 9.96 -8.43
C ARG A 132 13.99 9.47 -9.86
N MET A 133 13.22 8.50 -10.32
CA MET A 133 13.29 8.05 -11.72
C MET A 133 12.94 9.18 -12.69
N ARG A 134 11.87 9.95 -12.41
CA ARG A 134 11.34 10.99 -13.30
C ARG A 134 12.18 12.26 -13.36
N TYR A 135 12.70 12.70 -12.22
CA TYR A 135 13.30 14.03 -12.07
C TYR A 135 14.82 13.99 -11.86
N ALA A 136 15.37 12.88 -11.37
CA ALA A 136 16.79 12.70 -11.15
C ALA A 136 17.43 11.67 -12.11
N ASP A 137 16.63 11.06 -12.99
CA ASP A 137 17.08 10.06 -13.97
C ASP A 137 17.77 8.83 -13.31
N GLU A 138 17.34 8.55 -12.07
CA GLU A 138 17.84 7.38 -11.33
C GLU A 138 17.24 6.09 -11.88
N SER A 139 18.02 5.00 -11.86
CA SER A 139 17.46 3.66 -12.07
C SER A 139 16.52 3.29 -10.91
N ILE A 140 15.58 2.37 -11.15
CA ILE A 140 14.67 1.91 -10.08
C ILE A 140 15.43 1.27 -8.91
N GLU A 141 16.57 0.61 -9.18
CA GLU A 141 17.42 0.04 -8.13
C GLU A 141 18.09 1.12 -7.30
N ASP A 142 18.65 2.15 -7.93
CA ASP A 142 19.30 3.25 -7.23
C ASP A 142 18.27 4.03 -6.41
N ALA A 143 17.10 4.34 -6.98
CA ALA A 143 16.02 5.03 -6.30
C ALA A 143 15.56 4.27 -5.05
N VAL A 144 15.27 2.97 -5.16
CA VAL A 144 14.88 2.14 -4.01
C VAL A 144 16.01 2.02 -3.01
N THR A 145 17.25 1.82 -3.46
CA THR A 145 18.42 1.69 -2.57
C THR A 145 18.67 2.96 -1.77
N THR A 146 18.58 4.13 -2.40
CA THR A 146 18.72 5.42 -1.72
C THR A 146 17.65 5.60 -0.66
N ILE A 147 16.38 5.31 -0.99
CA ILE A 147 15.29 5.41 -0.02
C ILE A 147 15.50 4.46 1.16
N MET A 148 15.87 3.21 0.90
CA MET A 148 16.05 2.20 1.96
C MET A 148 17.25 2.49 2.87
N ARG A 149 18.28 3.21 2.39
CA ARG A 149 19.50 3.50 3.16
C ARG A 149 19.51 4.88 3.78
N GLU A 150 18.96 5.88 3.10
CA GLU A 150 19.13 7.29 3.47
C GLU A 150 17.82 7.93 3.97
N THR A 151 16.66 7.52 3.43
CA THR A 151 15.36 8.09 3.81
C THR A 151 14.74 7.32 4.97
N LEU A 152 14.72 5.99 4.88
CA LEU A 152 14.14 5.12 5.90
C LEU A 152 15.23 4.67 6.88
N GLN A 153 14.93 4.79 8.19
CA GLN A 153 15.82 4.26 9.22
C GLN A 153 15.87 2.73 9.14
N ALA A 154 16.95 2.14 9.66
CA ALA A 154 17.08 0.69 9.79
C ALA A 154 15.91 0.09 10.59
N GLY A 155 15.40 -1.04 10.15
CA GLY A 155 14.28 -1.72 10.80
C GLY A 155 12.89 -1.18 10.44
N VAL A 156 12.77 -0.28 9.46
CA VAL A 156 11.49 0.37 9.13
C VAL A 156 10.59 -0.47 8.23
N GLY A 157 11.14 -1.19 7.25
CA GLY A 157 10.28 -1.97 6.37
C GLY A 157 10.91 -2.46 5.07
N GLY A 158 10.08 -2.60 4.03
CA GLY A 158 10.47 -3.07 2.71
C GLY A 158 9.63 -2.48 1.57
N ILE A 159 10.20 -2.56 0.38
CA ILE A 159 9.62 -2.07 -0.88
C ILE A 159 9.71 -3.18 -1.92
N ILE A 160 8.61 -3.39 -2.64
CA ILE A 160 8.60 -4.05 -3.95
C ILE A 160 8.30 -3.01 -5.00
N ALA A 161 9.07 -3.01 -6.09
CA ALA A 161 8.93 -2.05 -7.17
C ALA A 161 9.16 -2.72 -8.54
N LEU A 162 8.45 -2.24 -9.55
CA LEU A 162 8.52 -2.72 -10.93
C LEU A 162 8.55 -1.50 -11.86
N SER A 163 9.61 -1.37 -12.66
CA SER A 163 9.75 -0.29 -13.62
C SER A 163 8.95 -0.55 -14.89
N ASN A 164 8.80 0.49 -15.70
CA ASN A 164 8.10 0.43 -16.99
C ASN A 164 8.86 -0.39 -18.06
N ASP A 165 10.15 -0.66 -17.87
CA ASP A 165 10.94 -1.55 -18.71
C ASP A 165 10.99 -3.00 -18.19
N GLY A 166 10.24 -3.31 -17.12
CA GLY A 166 10.09 -4.65 -16.58
C GLY A 166 11.10 -5.06 -15.51
N LYS A 167 11.91 -4.14 -14.99
CA LYS A 167 12.89 -4.42 -13.96
C LYS A 167 12.23 -4.52 -12.58
N ILE A 168 12.51 -5.60 -11.86
CA ILE A 168 11.91 -5.88 -10.53
C ILE A 168 12.96 -5.60 -9.45
N VAL A 169 12.55 -4.86 -8.43
CA VAL A 169 13.35 -4.59 -7.23
C VAL A 169 12.56 -4.98 -5.99
N MET A 170 13.21 -5.73 -5.10
CA MET A 170 12.68 -6.08 -3.78
C MET A 170 13.77 -5.84 -2.75
N GLN A 171 13.56 -4.90 -1.86
CA GLN A 171 14.50 -4.56 -0.79
C GLN A 171 13.77 -4.40 0.55
N HIS A 172 14.45 -4.76 1.64
CA HIS A 172 13.99 -4.53 3.00
C HIS A 172 15.18 -4.18 3.90
N ASN A 173 14.91 -3.54 5.03
CA ASN A 173 15.89 -3.17 6.05
C ASN A 173 15.48 -3.60 7.46
N THR A 174 14.58 -4.60 7.55
CA THR A 174 14.12 -5.25 8.79
C THR A 174 14.85 -6.55 9.02
#